data_0cf9d316d39b5fa173a2c0871a89e131
#
_entry.id   0cf9d316d39b5fa173a2c0871a89e131
#
_cell.length_a   1.000
_cell.length_b   1.000
_cell.length_c   1.000
_cell.angle_alpha   90.00
_cell.angle_beta   90.00
_cell.angle_gamma   90.00
#
_symmetry.space_group_name_H-M   'P 1'
#
loop_
_entity.id
_entity.type
_entity.pdbx_description
1 polymer ?
#
loop_
_entity_poly.entity_id
_entity_poly.type
_entity_poly.pdbx_seq_one_letter_code
_entity_poly.pdbx_strand_id
1 'polypeptide(L)'
;DIAKRWVDIINEYTSSTARRNINVGIPIWGDPSLYDSSQRIASRVKNTLYHTSIKLIPGLSSIQLLVSAFGIPFNEIGQSVLITTGRLLKERGWPDGTETIYVVLDGECSFTFLKDNNIYIWWAAYLGMKEQTLIKGEVPKIGKEIIKTRNTLRSDKGWILDVYKLQRLIGN
;
A
#
# COMPACT_ATOMS: atom_id res chain seq x y z
N ASP A 1 18.73 11.62 7.66
CA ASP A 1 17.57 11.29 8.48
C ASP A 1 16.39 12.19 8.09
N ILE A 2 15.25 11.62 7.68
CA ILE A 2 14.07 12.35 7.20
C ILE A 2 13.47 13.23 8.30
N ALA A 3 13.38 12.75 9.53
CA ALA A 3 12.84 13.53 10.64
C ALA A 3 13.69 14.79 10.90
N LYS A 4 15.01 14.66 10.86
CA LYS A 4 15.92 15.81 10.98
C LYS A 4 15.67 16.81 9.85
N ARG A 5 15.57 16.35 8.62
CA ARG A 5 15.29 17.22 7.46
C ARG A 5 13.97 18.00 7.61
N TRP A 6 12.92 17.36 8.13
CA TRP A 6 11.66 18.05 8.41
C TRP A 6 11.83 19.10 9.48
N VAL A 7 12.56 18.80 10.55
CA VAL A 7 12.89 19.77 11.62
C VAL A 7 13.66 20.97 11.05
N ASP A 8 14.67 20.72 10.24
CA ASP A 8 15.50 21.78 9.64
C ASP A 8 14.66 22.72 8.77
N ILE A 9 13.79 22.17 7.88
CA ILE A 9 12.89 22.95 7.03
C ILE A 9 11.90 23.77 7.87
N ILE A 10 11.31 23.19 8.91
CA ILE A 10 10.35 23.87 9.78
C ILE A 10 11.05 25.03 10.50
N ASN A 11 12.24 24.81 11.04
CA ASN A 11 13.00 25.83 11.74
C ASN A 11 13.44 26.98 10.81
N GLU A 12 13.90 26.66 9.61
CA GLU A 12 14.28 27.65 8.60
C GLU A 12 13.09 28.55 8.25
N TYR A 13 11.91 27.93 8.01
CA TYR A 13 10.70 28.70 7.70
C TYR A 13 10.21 29.53 8.88
N THR A 14 10.24 29.00 10.11
CA THR A 14 9.81 29.73 11.31
C THR A 14 10.74 30.88 11.66
N SER A 15 12.05 30.72 11.42
CA SER A 15 13.04 31.78 11.63
C SER A 15 12.93 32.91 10.62
N SER A 16 12.51 32.61 9.40
CA SER A 16 12.35 33.61 8.33
C SER A 16 11.03 34.38 8.38
N THR A 17 10.06 33.88 9.16
CA THR A 17 8.73 34.49 9.31
C THR A 17 8.51 34.94 10.75
N ALA A 18 8.04 36.17 10.98
CA ALA A 18 7.68 36.66 12.32
C ALA A 18 6.42 35.95 12.91
N ARG A 19 5.93 34.89 12.27
CA ARG A 19 4.72 34.15 12.68
C ARG A 19 5.04 33.16 13.78
N ARG A 20 4.36 33.26 14.93
CA ARG A 20 4.52 32.35 16.05
C ARG A 20 3.76 31.03 15.90
N ASN A 21 2.65 31.01 15.12
CA ASN A 21 1.85 29.83 14.84
C ASN A 21 1.81 29.56 13.34
N ILE A 22 2.35 28.43 12.94
CA ILE A 22 2.32 27.95 11.55
C ILE A 22 1.66 26.57 11.46
N ASN A 23 0.97 26.32 10.37
CA ASN A 23 0.50 24.99 10.01
C ASN A 23 1.36 24.47 8.86
N VAL A 24 1.95 23.29 9.05
CA VAL A 24 2.74 22.61 8.01
C VAL A 24 1.93 21.40 7.53
N GLY A 25 1.58 21.38 6.26
CA GLY A 25 0.94 20.24 5.60
C GLY A 25 1.99 19.38 4.91
N ILE A 26 1.97 18.07 5.18
CA ILE A 26 2.84 17.10 4.53
C ILE A 26 1.95 16.16 3.73
N PRO A 27 1.97 16.24 2.39
CA PRO A 27 1.20 15.33 1.54
C PRO A 27 1.77 13.92 1.62
N ILE A 28 0.90 12.93 1.80
CA ILE A 28 1.23 11.53 1.86
C ILE A 28 0.56 10.81 0.68
N TRP A 29 1.25 9.88 0.08
CA TRP A 29 0.68 9.09 -1.00
C TRP A 29 -0.12 7.92 -0.43
N GLY A 30 -1.44 8.04 -0.43
CA GLY A 30 -2.36 7.07 0.14
C GLY A 30 -2.83 7.43 1.54
N ASP A 31 -3.07 6.44 2.37
CA ASP A 31 -3.46 6.63 3.77
C ASP A 31 -2.23 6.56 4.69
N PRO A 32 -1.95 7.58 5.51
CA PRO A 32 -0.79 7.62 6.38
C PRO A 32 -0.83 6.59 7.53
N SER A 33 -1.96 5.91 7.74
CA SER A 33 -2.10 4.88 8.77
C SER A 33 -1.77 3.46 8.29
N LEU A 34 -1.71 3.23 6.95
CA LEU A 34 -1.54 1.91 6.38
C LEU A 34 -0.18 1.74 5.70
N TYR A 35 0.73 0.97 6.33
CA TYR A 35 2.08 0.66 5.82
C TYR A 35 2.90 1.90 5.41
N ASP A 36 2.69 3.01 6.12
CA ASP A 36 3.41 4.27 5.92
C ASP A 36 4.29 4.62 7.12
N SER A 37 5.36 5.37 6.89
CA SER A 37 6.30 5.77 7.94
C SER A 37 6.09 7.18 8.48
N SER A 38 5.20 7.95 7.87
CA SER A 38 5.04 9.40 8.14
C SER A 38 4.63 9.68 9.59
N GLN A 39 3.76 8.87 10.19
CA GLN A 39 3.39 9.02 11.60
C GLN A 39 4.60 8.86 12.53
N ARG A 40 5.44 7.85 12.27
CA ARG A 40 6.65 7.60 13.06
C ARG A 40 7.66 8.74 12.90
N ILE A 41 7.79 9.27 11.68
CA ILE A 41 8.65 10.41 11.39
C ILE A 41 8.12 11.66 12.09
N ALA A 42 6.81 11.94 11.99
CA ALA A 42 6.16 13.08 12.63
C ALA A 42 6.29 13.03 14.16
N SER A 43 6.18 11.84 14.77
CA SER A 43 6.40 11.65 16.21
C SER A 43 7.82 12.03 16.62
N ARG A 44 8.84 11.69 15.81
CA ARG A 44 10.22 12.10 16.06
C ARG A 44 10.42 13.61 15.92
N VAL A 45 9.76 14.23 14.93
CA VAL A 45 9.74 15.71 14.78
C VAL A 45 9.14 16.37 16.00
N LYS A 46 7.99 15.88 16.50
CA LYS A 46 7.34 16.38 17.71
C LYS A 46 8.25 16.29 18.93
N ASN A 47 9.02 15.22 19.07
CA ASN A 47 9.96 15.06 20.19
C ASN A 47 11.13 16.06 20.14
N THR A 48 11.42 16.63 19.00
CA THR A 48 12.45 17.67 18.81
C THR A 48 11.86 19.08 18.90
N LEU A 49 10.65 19.28 18.42
CA LEU A 49 9.92 20.55 18.42
C LEU A 49 8.79 20.48 19.47
N TYR A 50 9.12 20.76 20.74
CA TYR A 50 8.26 20.52 21.92
C TYR A 50 6.85 21.16 21.87
N HIS A 51 6.64 22.23 21.15
CA HIS A 51 5.34 22.92 21.04
C HIS A 51 4.54 22.56 19.79
N THR A 52 4.87 21.42 19.17
CA THR A 52 4.23 20.97 17.92
C THR A 52 3.09 19.99 18.24
N SER A 53 1.93 20.21 17.65
CA SER A 53 0.83 19.24 17.58
C SER A 53 0.83 18.55 16.23
N ILE A 54 0.44 17.27 16.22
CA ILE A 54 0.30 16.49 14.98
C ILE A 54 -1.18 16.17 14.80
N LYS A 55 -1.70 16.50 13.60
CA LYS A 55 -3.03 16.08 13.17
C LYS A 55 -2.87 15.15 11.98
N LEU A 56 -3.37 13.93 12.11
CA LEU A 56 -3.45 12.98 11.01
C LEU A 56 -4.76 13.19 10.26
N ILE A 57 -4.68 13.25 8.94
CA ILE A 57 -5.85 13.31 8.07
C ILE A 57 -5.87 11.99 7.29
N PRO A 58 -6.92 11.15 7.45
CA PRO A 58 -7.00 9.89 6.72
C PRO A 58 -7.17 10.14 5.23
N GLY A 59 -6.66 9.20 4.44
CA GLY A 59 -6.74 9.22 2.99
C GLY A 59 -7.29 7.91 2.42
N LEU A 60 -7.31 7.79 1.10
CA LEU A 60 -7.65 6.56 0.40
C LEU A 60 -6.40 5.67 0.28
N SER A 61 -6.48 4.47 0.79
CA SER A 61 -5.42 3.48 0.62
C SER A 61 -5.47 2.84 -0.78
N SER A 62 -4.37 2.26 -1.22
CA SER A 62 -4.31 1.47 -2.45
C SER A 62 -5.33 0.30 -2.46
N ILE A 63 -5.65 -0.25 -1.28
CA ILE A 63 -6.62 -1.33 -1.15
C ILE A 63 -8.04 -0.83 -1.46
N GLN A 64 -8.44 0.34 -0.97
CA GLN A 64 -9.73 0.94 -1.28
C GLN A 64 -9.85 1.29 -2.77
N LEU A 65 -8.77 1.80 -3.36
CA LEU A 65 -8.71 2.05 -4.80
C LEU A 65 -8.81 0.75 -5.60
N LEU A 66 -8.17 -0.33 -5.15
CA LEU A 66 -8.24 -1.64 -5.80
C LEU A 66 -9.67 -2.16 -5.87
N VAL A 67 -10.36 -2.22 -4.74
CA VAL A 67 -11.73 -2.77 -4.70
C VAL A 67 -12.71 -1.90 -5.47
N SER A 68 -12.53 -0.58 -5.44
CA SER A 68 -13.30 0.36 -6.24
C SER A 68 -13.07 0.16 -7.74
N ALA A 69 -11.81 0.03 -8.18
CA ALA A 69 -11.46 -0.14 -9.59
C ALA A 69 -12.01 -1.45 -10.19
N PHE A 70 -12.09 -2.51 -9.39
CA PHE A 70 -12.67 -3.78 -9.84
C PHE A 70 -14.17 -3.91 -9.57
N GLY A 71 -14.80 -2.99 -8.83
CA GLY A 71 -16.20 -3.06 -8.45
C GLY A 71 -16.52 -4.28 -7.57
N ILE A 72 -15.63 -4.62 -6.63
CA ILE A 72 -15.76 -5.79 -5.75
C ILE A 72 -15.84 -5.36 -4.28
N PRO A 73 -16.44 -6.20 -3.41
CA PRO A 73 -16.44 -5.92 -1.98
C PRO A 73 -15.02 -6.05 -1.38
N PHE A 74 -14.77 -5.28 -0.33
CA PHE A 74 -13.53 -5.41 0.45
C PHE A 74 -13.44 -6.80 1.10
N ASN A 75 -14.52 -7.25 1.71
CA ASN A 75 -14.63 -8.55 2.37
C ASN A 75 -15.99 -9.17 2.13
N GLU A 76 -16.07 -10.48 2.23
CA GLU A 76 -17.34 -11.20 2.32
C GLU A 76 -17.89 -11.12 3.75
N ILE A 77 -19.22 -11.14 3.89
CA ILE A 77 -19.88 -11.03 5.18
C ILE A 77 -19.44 -12.19 6.09
N GLY A 78 -18.95 -11.87 7.27
CA GLY A 78 -18.52 -12.86 8.27
C GLY A 78 -17.15 -13.47 8.03
N GLN A 79 -16.44 -13.11 6.97
CA GLN A 79 -15.10 -13.62 6.70
C GLN A 79 -14.01 -12.66 7.19
N SER A 80 -12.92 -13.24 7.66
CA SER A 80 -11.72 -12.52 8.05
C SER A 80 -10.91 -12.06 6.83
N VAL A 81 -10.26 -10.92 6.96
CA VAL A 81 -9.36 -10.37 5.94
C VAL A 81 -7.99 -10.15 6.56
N LEU A 82 -6.96 -10.61 5.87
CA LEU A 82 -5.58 -10.28 6.21
C LEU A 82 -5.03 -9.23 5.26
N ILE A 83 -4.40 -8.20 5.81
CA ILE A 83 -3.56 -7.27 5.06
C ILE A 83 -2.10 -7.59 5.40
N THR A 84 -1.28 -7.86 4.39
CA THR A 84 0.11 -8.27 4.58
C THR A 84 1.04 -7.69 3.50
N THR A 85 2.34 -7.94 3.65
CA THR A 85 3.34 -7.60 2.63
C THR A 85 3.73 -8.82 1.80
N GLY A 86 4.20 -8.60 0.57
CA GLY A 86 4.70 -9.70 -0.27
C GLY A 86 5.75 -10.54 0.43
N ARG A 87 6.69 -9.90 1.15
CA ARG A 87 7.72 -10.62 1.91
C ARG A 87 7.12 -11.60 2.92
N LEU A 88 6.16 -11.16 3.73
CA LEU A 88 5.53 -12.03 4.74
C LEU A 88 4.70 -13.14 4.09
N LEU A 89 4.03 -12.85 2.97
CA LEU A 89 3.31 -13.88 2.21
C LEU A 89 4.26 -14.96 1.69
N LYS A 90 5.41 -14.56 1.15
CA LYS A 90 6.45 -15.49 0.69
C LYS A 90 7.02 -16.35 1.83
N GLU A 91 7.31 -15.73 2.98
CA GLU A 91 7.91 -16.41 4.14
C GLU A 91 6.95 -17.37 4.85
N ARG A 92 5.67 -16.99 4.98
CA ARG A 92 4.70 -17.71 5.82
C ARG A 92 3.66 -18.49 5.02
N GLY A 93 3.54 -18.24 3.73
CA GLY A 93 2.49 -18.83 2.89
C GLY A 93 1.11 -18.27 3.20
N TRP A 94 0.09 -19.01 2.82
CA TRP A 94 -1.30 -18.67 3.10
C TRP A 94 -1.65 -18.96 4.56
N PRO A 95 -2.17 -18.00 5.33
CA PRO A 95 -2.50 -18.20 6.73
C PRO A 95 -3.80 -19.02 6.90
N ASP A 96 -3.83 -19.84 7.94
CA ASP A 96 -5.02 -20.62 8.28
C ASP A 96 -6.19 -19.72 8.70
N GLY A 97 -7.41 -20.14 8.39
CA GLY A 97 -8.64 -19.43 8.76
C GLY A 97 -8.85 -18.09 8.07
N THR A 98 -8.13 -17.82 6.98
CA THR A 98 -8.27 -16.60 6.19
C THR A 98 -8.62 -16.95 4.75
N GLU A 99 -9.71 -16.38 4.23
CA GLU A 99 -10.15 -16.61 2.85
C GLU A 99 -9.72 -15.47 1.91
N THR A 100 -9.47 -14.29 2.45
CA THR A 100 -9.10 -13.10 1.67
C THR A 100 -7.82 -12.47 2.20
N ILE A 101 -6.88 -12.21 1.30
CA ILE A 101 -5.61 -11.54 1.63
C ILE A 101 -5.41 -10.36 0.69
N TYR A 102 -5.10 -9.18 1.27
CA TYR A 102 -4.57 -8.06 0.52
C TYR A 102 -3.06 -7.99 0.71
N VAL A 103 -2.35 -7.85 -0.40
CA VAL A 103 -0.89 -7.81 -0.41
C VAL A 103 -0.42 -6.47 -0.95
N VAL A 104 0.38 -5.79 -0.15
CA VAL A 104 1.04 -4.52 -0.46
C VAL A 104 2.55 -4.66 -0.38
N LEU A 105 3.29 -3.72 -0.94
CA LEU A 105 4.76 -3.68 -0.89
C LEU A 105 5.39 -5.00 -1.35
N ASP A 106 4.91 -5.56 -2.46
CA ASP A 106 5.43 -6.80 -3.02
C ASP A 106 6.47 -6.52 -4.11
N GLY A 107 7.73 -6.85 -3.82
CA GLY A 107 8.85 -6.69 -4.76
C GLY A 107 8.98 -7.82 -5.79
N GLU A 108 8.39 -9.00 -5.54
CA GLU A 108 8.76 -10.25 -6.22
C GLU A 108 7.58 -11.04 -6.82
N CYS A 109 6.34 -10.51 -6.83
CA CYS A 109 5.14 -11.25 -7.19
C CYS A 109 4.94 -12.50 -6.29
N SER A 110 4.87 -12.26 -4.99
CA SER A 110 4.89 -13.31 -3.96
C SER A 110 3.73 -14.30 -4.05
N PHE A 111 2.66 -13.97 -4.77
CA PHE A 111 1.58 -14.93 -5.09
C PHE A 111 2.08 -16.17 -5.84
N THR A 112 3.23 -16.10 -6.52
CA THR A 112 3.82 -17.24 -7.25
C THR A 112 4.42 -18.32 -6.35
N PHE A 113 4.69 -17.99 -5.07
CA PHE A 113 5.21 -18.96 -4.09
C PHE A 113 4.10 -19.76 -3.38
N LEU A 114 2.84 -19.40 -3.62
CA LEU A 114 1.70 -20.12 -3.06
C LEU A 114 1.53 -21.45 -3.79
N LYS A 115 1.40 -22.54 -3.01
CA LYS A 115 1.23 -23.89 -3.54
C LYS A 115 -0.22 -24.25 -3.90
N ASP A 116 -1.16 -23.41 -3.46
CA ASP A 116 -2.59 -23.62 -3.71
C ASP A 116 -2.95 -23.13 -5.12
N ASN A 117 -3.53 -23.99 -5.93
CA ASN A 117 -3.95 -23.67 -7.29
C ASN A 117 -5.35 -23.04 -7.35
N ASN A 118 -6.10 -23.07 -6.25
CA ASN A 118 -7.47 -22.54 -6.16
C ASN A 118 -7.50 -21.08 -5.65
N ILE A 119 -6.62 -20.25 -6.18
CA ILE A 119 -6.51 -18.85 -5.79
C ILE A 119 -6.89 -17.95 -6.96
N TYR A 120 -7.82 -17.04 -6.69
CA TYR A 120 -8.15 -15.94 -7.60
C TYR A 120 -7.40 -14.68 -7.18
N ILE A 121 -6.92 -13.91 -8.15
CA ILE A 121 -6.20 -12.65 -7.93
C ILE A 121 -6.88 -11.48 -8.66
N TRP A 122 -6.96 -10.35 -7.98
CA TRP A 122 -7.22 -9.04 -8.57
C TRP A 122 -5.96 -8.22 -8.37
N TRP A 123 -5.18 -8.05 -9.42
CA TRP A 123 -3.93 -7.31 -9.40
C TRP A 123 -4.10 -5.97 -10.09
N ALA A 124 -3.56 -4.91 -9.49
CA ALA A 124 -3.58 -3.57 -10.06
C ALA A 124 -2.26 -2.86 -9.86
N ALA A 125 -1.88 -2.06 -10.85
CA ALA A 125 -0.76 -1.14 -10.77
C ALA A 125 -1.21 0.29 -11.08
N TYR A 126 -0.55 1.27 -10.47
CA TYR A 126 -0.75 2.70 -10.66
C TYR A 126 -2.21 3.16 -10.49
N LEU A 127 -2.91 2.60 -9.49
CA LEU A 127 -4.30 2.92 -9.20
C LEU A 127 -4.52 4.43 -9.04
N GLY A 128 -5.56 4.94 -9.72
CA GLY A 128 -5.89 6.37 -9.74
C GLY A 128 -4.98 7.21 -10.64
N MET A 129 -4.02 6.62 -11.33
CA MET A 129 -3.13 7.29 -12.27
C MET A 129 -3.55 7.01 -13.72
N LYS A 130 -3.00 7.78 -14.67
CA LYS A 130 -3.27 7.61 -16.10
C LYS A 130 -2.85 6.21 -16.61
N GLU A 131 -1.82 5.65 -16.02
CA GLU A 131 -1.26 4.35 -16.37
C GLU A 131 -1.93 3.17 -15.65
N GLN A 132 -3.05 3.41 -14.99
CA GLN A 132 -3.75 2.36 -14.25
C GLN A 132 -3.91 1.09 -15.10
N THR A 133 -3.46 -0.02 -14.54
CA THR A 133 -3.53 -1.34 -15.18
C THR A 133 -4.19 -2.32 -14.23
N LEU A 134 -5.19 -3.05 -14.73
CA LEU A 134 -6.02 -4.00 -13.97
C LEU A 134 -5.95 -5.38 -14.63
N ILE A 135 -5.59 -6.42 -13.87
CA ILE A 135 -5.63 -7.83 -14.31
C ILE A 135 -6.29 -8.66 -13.23
N LYS A 136 -7.20 -9.57 -13.60
CA LYS A 136 -7.86 -10.48 -12.67
C LYS A 136 -8.06 -11.86 -13.26
N GLY A 137 -8.02 -12.89 -12.43
CA GLY A 137 -8.27 -14.28 -12.82
C GLY A 137 -7.67 -15.27 -11.83
N GLU A 138 -7.70 -16.54 -12.19
CA GLU A 138 -7.04 -17.60 -11.41
C GLU A 138 -5.52 -17.49 -11.53
N VAL A 139 -4.82 -17.53 -10.43
CA VAL A 139 -3.35 -17.39 -10.39
C VAL A 139 -2.63 -18.33 -11.36
N PRO A 140 -2.98 -19.63 -11.48
CA PRO A 140 -2.32 -20.53 -12.44
C PRO A 140 -2.47 -20.11 -13.90
N LYS A 141 -3.58 -19.43 -14.24
CA LYS A 141 -3.88 -19.03 -15.63
C LYS A 141 -3.22 -17.71 -16.02
N ILE A 142 -3.24 -16.72 -15.09
CA ILE A 142 -2.84 -15.35 -15.44
C ILE A 142 -1.56 -14.86 -14.72
N GLY A 143 -0.99 -15.65 -13.81
CA GLY A 143 0.17 -15.22 -13.04
C GLY A 143 1.37 -14.82 -13.90
N LYS A 144 1.61 -15.54 -15.02
CA LYS A 144 2.68 -15.20 -15.97
C LYS A 144 2.43 -13.86 -16.68
N GLU A 145 1.16 -13.58 -17.01
CA GLU A 145 0.75 -12.31 -17.61
C GLU A 145 1.01 -11.14 -16.65
N ILE A 146 0.61 -11.29 -15.39
CA ILE A 146 0.87 -10.28 -14.36
C ILE A 146 2.36 -9.98 -14.24
N ILE A 147 3.21 -11.02 -14.16
CA ILE A 147 4.66 -10.86 -14.05
C ILE A 147 5.21 -10.10 -15.25
N LYS A 148 4.81 -10.50 -16.46
CA LYS A 148 5.24 -9.84 -17.71
C LYS A 148 4.83 -8.37 -17.72
N THR A 149 3.55 -8.09 -17.47
CA THR A 149 3.00 -6.73 -17.45
C THR A 149 3.68 -5.87 -16.39
N ARG A 150 3.85 -6.40 -15.18
CA ARG A 150 4.55 -5.72 -14.08
C ARG A 150 5.98 -5.33 -14.45
N ASN A 151 6.73 -6.26 -15.06
CA ASN A 151 8.11 -6.01 -15.46
C ASN A 151 8.21 -4.95 -16.56
N THR A 152 7.31 -4.97 -17.54
CA THR A 152 7.23 -3.95 -18.59
C THR A 152 6.94 -2.57 -17.98
N LEU A 153 5.89 -2.46 -17.17
CA LEU A 153 5.52 -1.21 -16.52
C LEU A 153 6.64 -0.65 -15.64
N ARG A 154 7.33 -1.52 -14.90
CA ARG A 154 8.47 -1.12 -14.06
C ARG A 154 9.65 -0.65 -14.90
N SER A 155 9.94 -1.32 -16.01
CA SER A 155 11.01 -0.92 -16.94
C SER A 155 10.73 0.45 -17.55
N ASP A 156 9.49 0.67 -18.00
CA ASP A 156 9.10 1.90 -18.69
C ASP A 156 9.09 3.12 -17.76
N LYS A 157 8.75 2.92 -16.48
CA LYS A 157 8.60 4.01 -15.49
C LYS A 157 9.77 4.12 -14.50
N GLY A 158 10.65 3.14 -14.43
CA GLY A 158 11.73 3.05 -13.45
C GLY A 158 11.30 2.63 -12.03
N TRP A 159 10.01 2.48 -11.79
CA TRP A 159 9.40 2.09 -10.51
C TRP A 159 8.05 1.42 -10.75
N ILE A 160 7.46 0.82 -9.72
CA ILE A 160 6.08 0.32 -9.77
C ILE A 160 5.40 0.45 -8.40
N LEU A 161 4.14 0.85 -8.43
CA LEU A 161 3.21 0.77 -7.31
C LEU A 161 2.12 -0.22 -7.69
N ASP A 162 2.16 -1.39 -7.10
CA ASP A 162 1.15 -2.42 -7.30
C ASP A 162 0.60 -2.96 -5.97
N VAL A 163 -0.61 -3.45 -6.03
CA VAL A 163 -1.36 -4.04 -4.93
C VAL A 163 -2.27 -5.11 -5.49
N TYR A 164 -2.55 -6.15 -4.72
CA TYR A 164 -3.48 -7.18 -5.15
C TYR A 164 -4.28 -7.79 -3.99
N LYS A 165 -5.50 -8.25 -4.33
CA LYS A 165 -6.35 -9.10 -3.49
C LYS A 165 -6.19 -10.54 -3.97
N LEU A 166 -6.02 -11.45 -3.04
CA LEU A 166 -6.10 -12.90 -3.25
C LEU A 166 -7.32 -13.43 -2.53
N GLN A 167 -8.01 -14.37 -3.15
CA GLN A 167 -9.14 -15.08 -2.53
C GLN A 167 -9.08 -16.55 -2.89
N ARG A 168 -9.27 -17.43 -1.89
CA ARG A 168 -9.46 -18.84 -2.17
C ARG A 168 -10.80 -19.09 -2.83
N LEU A 169 -10.80 -19.86 -3.92
CA LEU A 169 -12.01 -20.34 -4.52
C LEU A 169 -12.47 -21.54 -3.69
N ILE A 170 -13.58 -21.37 -2.96
CA ILE A 170 -14.24 -22.47 -2.26
C ILE A 170 -14.81 -23.37 -3.36
N GLY A 171 -14.33 -24.60 -3.46
CA GLY A 171 -14.91 -25.58 -4.37
C GLY A 171 -16.38 -25.79 -4.01
N ASN A 172 -17.26 -25.66 -5.00
CA ASN A 172 -18.64 -26.08 -4.89
C ASN A 172 -18.72 -27.61 -4.73
#